data_3352b50144cdc28f10ecf3f276626fd2
#
_entry.id   3352b50144cdc28f10ecf3f276626fd2
#
_cell.length_a   1.000
_cell.length_b   1.000
_cell.length_c   1.000
_cell.angle_alpha   90.00
_cell.angle_beta   90.00
_cell.angle_gamma   90.00
#
_symmetry.space_group_name_H-M   'P 1'
#
loop_
_entity.id
_entity.type
_entity.pdbx_description
1 polymer ?
#
loop_
_entity_poly.entity_id
_entity_poly.type
_entity_poly.pdbx_seq_one_letter_code
_entity_poly.pdbx_strand_id
1 'polypeptide(L)'
;MQTFFQEYAREIIWLLSVAGGTLILVFLTKRLFTFLTTQAQKYGRGEPRTFKLLQKITTVFLYIVGVGLASYVFLNESMHEAISRNLQKIIWLTIVAIITIGLAASVKLIFDRFIKQAYLVEGKDPTTYKFLRYIATAMIYVIGISLATYAFPQLQIIAKSALAGAGILAVVIGVASQEAIANVVGGIFIVFYKPFRVGDILKIRDDMVGEVEDITLRHTVIKNYQNKRIVVPNAIINKEKLINYDLGQRRTCQWIEVGISYDSDIDLAKKIMVEETMNHPNIIDNRTAVAMANGDPKVIVRVIGLGDSAVMLRAWAWAIDYPSAFVMKCELLESIKKRFDAEGIEIPFPHRTLVFKNQPDTLPKKVFSVNGIHE
;
A
#
# COMPACT_ATOMS: atom_id res chain seq x y z
N MET A 1 21.08 -24.89 76.82
CA MET A 1 19.96 -24.84 75.88
C MET A 1 19.51 -23.38 75.65
N GLN A 2 19.32 -22.55 76.66
CA GLN A 2 18.89 -21.14 76.49
C GLN A 2 19.93 -20.26 75.75
N THR A 3 21.22 -20.44 75.96
CA THR A 3 22.30 -19.71 75.23
C THR A 3 22.36 -20.06 73.78
N PHE A 4 22.17 -21.34 73.40
CA PHE A 4 22.17 -21.82 72.02
C PHE A 4 20.96 -21.21 71.25
N PHE A 5 19.80 -21.15 71.86
CA PHE A 5 18.64 -20.53 71.24
C PHE A 5 18.77 -19.01 71.05
N GLN A 6 19.45 -18.31 71.92
CA GLN A 6 19.69 -16.87 71.79
C GLN A 6 20.72 -16.53 70.71
N GLU A 7 21.74 -17.38 70.53
CA GLU A 7 22.80 -17.22 69.56
C GLU A 7 22.29 -17.45 68.10
N TYR A 8 21.42 -18.44 67.93
CA TYR A 8 20.89 -18.83 66.58
C TYR A 8 19.45 -18.37 66.32
N ALA A 9 18.82 -17.63 67.24
CA ALA A 9 17.41 -17.24 67.14
C ALA A 9 17.17 -16.38 65.88
N ARG A 10 18.08 -15.48 65.54
CA ARG A 10 17.97 -14.61 64.36
C ARG A 10 18.05 -15.39 63.06
N GLU A 11 18.91 -16.38 62.98
CA GLU A 11 19.09 -17.25 61.82
C GLU A 11 17.89 -18.17 61.62
N ILE A 12 17.34 -18.71 62.72
CA ILE A 12 16.16 -19.58 62.70
C ILE A 12 14.92 -18.74 62.25
N ILE A 13 14.77 -17.52 62.75
CA ILE A 13 13.67 -16.62 62.36
C ILE A 13 13.80 -16.27 60.89
N TRP A 14 15.02 -15.98 60.37
CA TRP A 14 15.26 -15.71 58.96
C TRP A 14 14.88 -16.90 58.08
N LEU A 15 15.33 -18.10 58.40
CA LEU A 15 14.98 -19.33 57.68
C LEU A 15 13.50 -19.59 57.62
N LEU A 16 12.81 -19.48 58.78
CA LEU A 16 11.35 -19.65 58.85
C LEU A 16 10.62 -18.61 58.02
N SER A 17 11.09 -17.35 58.06
CA SER A 17 10.50 -16.25 57.27
C SER A 17 10.68 -16.46 55.76
N VAL A 18 11.86 -16.86 55.29
CA VAL A 18 12.14 -17.14 53.87
C VAL A 18 11.39 -18.39 53.43
N ALA A 19 11.38 -19.46 54.18
CA ALA A 19 10.64 -20.68 53.87
C ALA A 19 9.12 -20.41 53.79
N GLY A 20 8.58 -19.72 54.77
CA GLY A 20 7.17 -19.33 54.82
C GLY A 20 6.78 -18.43 53.67
N GLY A 21 7.60 -17.40 53.38
CA GLY A 21 7.39 -16.49 52.26
C GLY A 21 7.43 -17.20 50.90
N THR A 22 8.40 -18.12 50.72
CA THR A 22 8.52 -18.93 49.50
C THR A 22 7.30 -19.82 49.29
N LEU A 23 6.83 -20.51 50.33
CA LEU A 23 5.66 -21.38 50.25
C LEU A 23 4.37 -20.58 49.94
N ILE A 24 4.22 -19.40 50.54
CA ILE A 24 3.09 -18.50 50.26
C ILE A 24 3.13 -18.04 48.81
N LEU A 25 4.29 -17.61 48.29
CA LEU A 25 4.44 -17.17 46.92
C LEU A 25 4.16 -18.32 45.91
N VAL A 26 4.63 -19.53 46.21
CA VAL A 26 4.37 -20.73 45.40
C VAL A 26 2.88 -21.07 45.41
N PHE A 27 2.20 -20.97 46.57
CA PHE A 27 0.78 -21.20 46.67
C PHE A 27 -0.03 -20.17 45.85
N LEU A 28 0.30 -18.90 45.98
CA LEU A 28 -0.35 -17.81 45.23
C LEU A 28 -0.14 -17.97 43.73
N THR A 29 1.08 -18.31 43.30
CA THR A 29 1.42 -18.58 41.90
C THR A 29 0.59 -19.74 41.36
N LYS A 30 0.54 -20.86 42.07
CA LYS A 30 -0.29 -22.01 41.64
C LYS A 30 -1.75 -21.62 41.53
N ARG A 31 -2.30 -20.89 42.48
CA ARG A 31 -3.70 -20.44 42.47
C ARG A 31 -3.99 -19.50 41.31
N LEU A 32 -3.09 -18.53 41.05
CA LEU A 32 -3.20 -17.60 39.93
C LEU A 32 -3.19 -18.34 38.57
N PHE A 33 -2.22 -19.21 38.36
CA PHE A 33 -2.13 -19.95 37.10
C PHE A 33 -3.28 -20.96 36.90
N THR A 34 -3.78 -21.57 37.97
CA THR A 34 -5.01 -22.41 37.89
C THR A 34 -6.21 -21.58 37.50
N PHE A 35 -6.38 -20.39 38.09
CA PHE A 35 -7.43 -19.46 37.71
C PHE A 35 -7.31 -19.04 36.24
N LEU A 36 -6.12 -18.66 35.78
CA LEU A 36 -5.86 -18.27 34.37
C LEU A 36 -6.14 -19.43 33.40
N THR A 37 -5.74 -20.66 33.75
CA THR A 37 -6.01 -21.85 32.91
C THR A 37 -7.51 -22.15 32.82
N THR A 38 -8.22 -22.04 33.93
CA THR A 38 -9.67 -22.25 33.97
C THR A 38 -10.42 -21.20 33.17
N GLN A 39 -10.02 -19.93 33.29
CA GLN A 39 -10.57 -18.84 32.47
C GLN A 39 -10.25 -19.04 30.98
N ALA A 40 -9.00 -19.40 30.65
CA ALA A 40 -8.61 -19.67 29.28
C ALA A 40 -9.42 -20.79 28.65
N GLN A 41 -9.72 -21.85 29.40
CA GLN A 41 -10.58 -22.97 28.96
C GLN A 41 -12.03 -22.53 28.76
N LYS A 42 -12.58 -21.78 29.74
CA LYS A 42 -13.97 -21.31 29.71
C LYS A 42 -14.30 -20.43 28.52
N TYR A 43 -13.34 -19.59 28.15
CA TYR A 43 -13.51 -18.65 27.01
C TYR A 43 -12.89 -19.15 25.70
N GLY A 44 -12.41 -20.40 25.64
CA GLY A 44 -11.73 -20.94 24.46
C GLY A 44 -10.44 -20.18 24.10
N ARG A 45 -9.81 -19.50 25.08
CA ARG A 45 -8.69 -18.59 24.93
C ARG A 45 -7.42 -19.22 25.47
N GLY A 46 -6.61 -19.84 24.59
CA GLY A 46 -5.26 -20.29 24.91
C GLY A 46 -5.09 -21.80 25.13
N GLU A 47 -3.85 -22.26 24.90
CA GLU A 47 -3.48 -23.63 25.20
C GLU A 47 -3.22 -23.80 26.71
N PRO A 48 -3.92 -24.68 27.38
CA PRO A 48 -3.68 -24.98 28.80
C PRO A 48 -2.24 -25.39 29.09
N ARG A 49 -1.58 -25.96 28.07
CA ARG A 49 -0.19 -26.42 28.14
C ARG A 49 0.81 -25.29 28.40
N THR A 50 0.63 -24.11 27.75
CA THR A 50 1.50 -22.94 27.91
C THR A 50 1.41 -22.38 29.33
N PHE A 51 0.18 -22.21 29.86
CA PHE A 51 0.00 -21.74 31.23
C PHE A 51 0.58 -22.70 32.28
N LYS A 52 0.43 -24.03 32.08
CA LYS A 52 1.06 -25.04 32.93
C LYS A 52 2.58 -24.97 32.89
N LEU A 53 3.18 -24.72 31.69
CA LEU A 53 4.61 -24.59 31.54
C LEU A 53 5.13 -23.34 32.24
N LEU A 54 4.47 -22.19 32.07
CA LEU A 54 4.79 -20.96 32.80
C LEU A 54 4.68 -21.13 34.30
N GLN A 55 3.61 -21.78 34.79
CA GLN A 55 3.45 -22.13 36.20
C GLN A 55 4.60 -22.96 36.73
N LYS A 56 5.02 -24.01 35.98
CA LYS A 56 6.14 -24.85 36.37
C LYS A 56 7.44 -24.09 36.46
N ILE A 57 7.75 -23.25 35.45
CA ILE A 57 8.97 -22.42 35.43
C ILE A 57 8.99 -21.46 36.62
N THR A 58 7.90 -20.70 36.84
CA THR A 58 7.81 -19.74 37.95
C THR A 58 7.89 -20.42 39.29
N THR A 59 7.26 -21.61 39.45
CA THR A 59 7.33 -22.36 40.70
C THR A 59 8.74 -22.87 41.00
N VAL A 60 9.43 -23.44 40.02
CA VAL A 60 10.81 -23.92 40.15
C VAL A 60 11.73 -22.74 40.50
N PHE A 61 11.57 -21.62 39.83
CA PHE A 61 12.31 -20.38 40.09
C PHE A 61 12.14 -19.92 41.54
N LEU A 62 10.90 -19.86 42.06
CA LEU A 62 10.62 -19.46 43.43
C LEU A 62 11.32 -20.40 44.44
N TYR A 63 11.35 -21.70 44.21
CA TYR A 63 12.09 -22.62 45.03
C TYR A 63 13.61 -22.38 44.98
N ILE A 64 14.19 -22.17 43.79
CA ILE A 64 15.63 -21.87 43.67
C ILE A 64 16.01 -20.58 44.41
N VAL A 65 15.22 -19.53 44.25
CA VAL A 65 15.42 -18.25 44.94
C VAL A 65 15.25 -18.42 46.44
N GLY A 66 14.21 -19.12 46.89
CA GLY A 66 13.96 -19.40 48.30
C GLY A 66 15.09 -20.18 48.94
N VAL A 67 15.61 -21.26 48.29
CA VAL A 67 16.75 -21.99 48.78
C VAL A 67 18.01 -21.12 48.80
N GLY A 68 18.26 -20.32 47.74
CA GLY A 68 19.40 -19.40 47.69
C GLY A 68 19.37 -18.35 48.81
N LEU A 69 18.20 -17.78 49.11
CA LEU A 69 18.01 -16.84 50.21
C LEU A 69 18.15 -17.52 51.58
N ALA A 70 17.66 -18.75 51.73
CA ALA A 70 17.79 -19.49 52.96
C ALA A 70 19.23 -19.88 53.23
N SER A 71 20.00 -20.24 52.21
CA SER A 71 21.42 -20.60 52.36
C SER A 71 22.31 -19.40 52.71
N TYR A 72 21.85 -18.17 52.47
CA TYR A 72 22.64 -16.94 52.69
C TYR A 72 23.17 -16.80 54.15
N VAL A 73 22.44 -17.32 55.12
CA VAL A 73 22.79 -17.23 56.54
C VAL A 73 23.94 -18.18 56.91
N PHE A 74 24.15 -19.29 56.18
CA PHE A 74 25.13 -20.31 56.52
C PHE A 74 26.47 -20.18 55.79
N LEU A 75 26.66 -19.13 54.99
CA LEU A 75 27.76 -19.01 54.07
C LEU A 75 28.74 -17.94 54.49
N ASN A 76 30.04 -18.17 54.24
CA ASN A 76 31.12 -17.21 54.43
C ASN A 76 31.06 -16.12 53.35
N GLU A 77 31.69 -14.95 53.59
CA GLU A 77 31.67 -13.80 52.68
C GLU A 77 32.09 -14.16 51.22
N SER A 78 33.08 -14.98 51.03
CA SER A 78 33.52 -15.43 49.68
C SER A 78 32.48 -16.26 48.97
N MET A 79 31.66 -17.01 49.68
CA MET A 79 30.55 -17.82 49.13
C MET A 79 29.33 -16.93 48.85
N HIS A 80 29.14 -15.85 49.59
CA HIS A 80 28.06 -14.85 49.36
C HIS A 80 28.16 -14.23 47.95
N GLU A 81 29.40 -13.84 47.55
CA GLU A 81 29.59 -13.29 46.19
C GLU A 81 29.29 -14.27 45.09
N ALA A 82 29.73 -15.53 45.27
CA ALA A 82 29.51 -16.58 44.26
C ALA A 82 28.01 -16.89 44.09
N ILE A 83 27.29 -17.00 45.21
CA ILE A 83 25.84 -17.26 45.21
C ILE A 83 25.07 -16.06 44.66
N SER A 84 25.40 -14.82 45.12
CA SER A 84 24.79 -13.60 44.58
C SER A 84 24.92 -13.49 43.07
N ARG A 85 26.11 -13.73 42.50
CA ARG A 85 26.32 -13.76 41.04
C ARG A 85 25.48 -14.81 40.32
N ASN A 86 25.39 -16.01 40.90
CA ASN A 86 24.64 -17.11 40.31
C ASN A 86 23.13 -16.88 40.45
N LEU A 87 22.66 -16.35 41.55
CA LEU A 87 21.27 -15.92 41.74
C LEU A 87 20.85 -14.84 40.72
N GLN A 88 21.69 -13.81 40.51
CA GLN A 88 21.44 -12.80 39.52
C GLN A 88 21.26 -13.39 38.11
N LYS A 89 22.13 -14.34 37.74
CA LYS A 89 21.99 -15.05 36.44
C LYS A 89 20.70 -15.84 36.35
N ILE A 90 20.32 -16.55 37.40
CA ILE A 90 19.10 -17.35 37.45
C ILE A 90 17.86 -16.43 37.37
N ILE A 91 17.87 -15.32 38.11
CA ILE A 91 16.80 -14.30 38.07
C ILE A 91 16.65 -13.75 36.66
N TRP A 92 17.76 -13.33 36.03
CA TRP A 92 17.77 -12.82 34.67
C TRP A 92 17.21 -13.82 33.67
N LEU A 93 17.75 -15.05 33.66
CA LEU A 93 17.30 -16.11 32.76
C LEU A 93 15.81 -16.43 32.92
N THR A 94 15.34 -16.44 34.18
CA THR A 94 13.92 -16.72 34.45
C THR A 94 13.01 -15.58 33.96
N ILE A 95 13.39 -14.32 34.19
CA ILE A 95 12.65 -13.16 33.71
C ILE A 95 12.57 -13.21 32.17
N VAL A 96 13.73 -13.41 31.51
CA VAL A 96 13.79 -13.53 30.04
C VAL A 96 12.93 -14.68 29.54
N ALA A 97 13.00 -15.87 30.19
CA ALA A 97 12.20 -17.02 29.79
C ALA A 97 10.69 -16.76 29.94
N ILE A 98 10.27 -16.16 31.07
CA ILE A 98 8.85 -15.85 31.31
C ILE A 98 8.34 -14.85 30.28
N ILE A 99 9.08 -13.78 29.99
CA ILE A 99 8.72 -12.77 29.00
C ILE A 99 8.66 -13.40 27.61
N THR A 100 9.68 -14.17 27.21
CA THR A 100 9.75 -14.80 25.88
C THR A 100 8.60 -15.78 25.66
N ILE A 101 8.35 -16.67 26.62
CA ILE A 101 7.26 -17.66 26.51
C ILE A 101 5.90 -16.95 26.58
N GLY A 102 5.76 -15.92 27.42
CA GLY A 102 4.52 -15.13 27.53
C GLY A 102 4.21 -14.39 26.23
N LEU A 103 5.20 -13.73 25.62
CA LEU A 103 5.03 -13.07 24.32
C LEU A 103 4.71 -14.07 23.21
N ALA A 104 5.44 -15.19 23.12
CA ALA A 104 5.19 -16.23 22.13
C ALA A 104 3.76 -16.80 22.26
N ALA A 105 3.31 -17.03 23.49
CA ALA A 105 1.94 -17.47 23.77
C ALA A 105 0.90 -16.43 23.36
N SER A 106 1.14 -15.16 23.68
CA SER A 106 0.25 -14.05 23.31
C SER A 106 0.10 -13.91 21.80
N VAL A 107 1.22 -13.95 21.08
CA VAL A 107 1.22 -13.94 19.60
C VAL A 107 0.43 -15.12 19.05
N LYS A 108 0.68 -16.34 19.56
CA LYS A 108 -0.07 -17.53 19.14
C LYS A 108 -1.58 -17.33 19.35
N LEU A 109 -2.02 -16.84 20.50
CA LEU A 109 -3.42 -16.57 20.78
C LEU A 109 -4.06 -15.57 19.84
N ILE A 110 -3.34 -14.49 19.50
CA ILE A 110 -3.82 -13.47 18.56
C ILE A 110 -4.00 -14.08 17.18
N PHE A 111 -2.98 -14.76 16.67
CA PHE A 111 -3.04 -15.37 15.33
C PHE A 111 -4.06 -16.49 15.24
N ASP A 112 -4.26 -17.32 16.29
CA ASP A 112 -5.26 -18.36 16.30
C ASP A 112 -6.69 -17.80 16.16
N ARG A 113 -6.95 -16.58 16.64
CA ARG A 113 -8.24 -15.89 16.40
C ARG A 113 -8.39 -15.50 14.93
N PHE A 114 -7.38 -14.88 14.32
CA PHE A 114 -7.42 -14.53 12.90
C PHE A 114 -7.55 -15.76 12.00
N ILE A 115 -6.84 -16.86 12.33
CA ILE A 115 -6.93 -18.11 11.60
C ILE A 115 -8.36 -18.69 11.67
N LYS A 116 -8.99 -18.71 12.87
CA LYS A 116 -10.36 -19.19 13.04
C LYS A 116 -11.36 -18.30 12.30
N GLN A 117 -11.20 -16.98 12.37
CA GLN A 117 -12.08 -16.02 11.70
C GLN A 117 -11.98 -16.18 10.18
N ALA A 118 -10.78 -16.26 9.62
CA ALA A 118 -10.56 -16.45 8.19
C ALA A 118 -11.20 -17.75 7.69
N TYR A 119 -11.06 -18.84 8.45
CA TYR A 119 -11.60 -20.14 8.06
C TYR A 119 -13.14 -20.25 8.21
N LEU A 120 -13.69 -19.78 9.34
CA LEU A 120 -15.11 -20.01 9.66
C LEU A 120 -16.03 -18.93 9.10
N VAL A 121 -15.58 -17.68 9.00
CA VAL A 121 -16.42 -16.54 8.62
C VAL A 121 -16.23 -16.17 7.15
N GLU A 122 -14.98 -16.17 6.68
CA GLU A 122 -14.65 -15.67 5.34
C GLU A 122 -14.42 -16.77 4.30
N GLY A 123 -14.33 -18.06 4.72
CA GLY A 123 -14.04 -19.18 3.82
C GLY A 123 -12.68 -19.07 3.11
N LYS A 124 -11.79 -18.18 3.61
CA LYS A 124 -10.48 -17.90 3.02
C LYS A 124 -9.41 -18.86 3.55
N ASP A 125 -8.38 -19.10 2.75
CA ASP A 125 -7.22 -19.90 3.14
C ASP A 125 -6.42 -19.19 4.27
N PRO A 126 -6.31 -19.82 5.48
CA PRO A 126 -5.60 -19.22 6.61
C PRO A 126 -4.07 -19.36 6.53
N THR A 127 -3.51 -19.82 5.42
CA THR A 127 -2.07 -20.13 5.26
C THR A 127 -1.20 -18.92 5.56
N THR A 128 -1.60 -17.71 5.11
CA THR A 128 -0.88 -16.47 5.39
C THR A 128 -0.74 -16.17 6.88
N TYR A 129 -1.84 -16.33 7.64
CA TYR A 129 -1.81 -16.11 9.09
C TYR A 129 -0.97 -17.16 9.83
N LYS A 130 -1.00 -18.42 9.37
CA LYS A 130 -0.14 -19.49 9.92
C LYS A 130 1.33 -19.17 9.68
N PHE A 131 1.70 -18.76 8.47
CA PHE A 131 3.07 -18.39 8.12
C PHE A 131 3.59 -17.22 8.96
N LEU A 132 2.81 -16.12 9.05
CA LEU A 132 3.14 -14.96 9.88
C LEU A 132 3.31 -15.32 11.36
N ARG A 133 2.46 -16.21 11.89
CA ARG A 133 2.59 -16.73 13.26
C ARG A 133 3.91 -17.42 13.49
N TYR A 134 4.34 -18.29 12.55
CA TYR A 134 5.63 -18.99 12.68
C TYR A 134 6.80 -18.03 12.66
N ILE A 135 6.81 -17.04 11.75
CA ILE A 135 7.87 -16.03 11.67
C ILE A 135 7.91 -15.20 12.97
N ALA A 136 6.78 -14.67 13.41
CA ALA A 136 6.70 -13.86 14.62
C ALA A 136 7.15 -14.64 15.87
N THR A 137 6.74 -15.91 15.99
CA THR A 137 7.12 -16.76 17.11
C THR A 137 8.63 -17.10 17.06
N ALA A 138 9.17 -17.40 15.90
CA ALA A 138 10.60 -17.65 15.72
C ALA A 138 11.44 -16.43 16.09
N MET A 139 11.05 -15.20 15.67
CA MET A 139 11.74 -13.97 16.04
C MET A 139 11.74 -13.74 17.56
N ILE A 140 10.61 -13.98 18.23
CA ILE A 140 10.51 -13.85 19.70
C ILE A 140 11.50 -14.80 20.39
N TYR A 141 11.59 -16.05 19.94
CA TYR A 141 12.55 -17.00 20.51
C TYR A 141 14.00 -16.61 20.22
N VAL A 142 14.33 -16.14 19.02
CA VAL A 142 15.67 -15.67 18.68
C VAL A 142 16.09 -14.50 19.58
N ILE A 143 15.19 -13.51 19.76
CA ILE A 143 15.42 -12.37 20.65
C ILE A 143 15.57 -12.84 22.10
N GLY A 144 14.70 -13.71 22.57
CA GLY A 144 14.75 -14.27 23.93
C GLY A 144 16.03 -15.02 24.21
N ILE A 145 16.47 -15.87 23.29
CA ILE A 145 17.76 -16.59 23.40
C ILE A 145 18.92 -15.59 23.41
N SER A 146 18.92 -14.62 22.52
CA SER A 146 19.96 -13.57 22.50
C SER A 146 20.04 -12.80 23.82
N LEU A 147 18.89 -12.43 24.41
CA LEU A 147 18.85 -11.78 25.73
C LEU A 147 19.34 -12.70 26.85
N ALA A 148 19.05 -14.00 26.78
CA ALA A 148 19.52 -14.97 27.76
C ALA A 148 21.06 -15.10 27.77
N THR A 149 21.74 -14.92 26.63
CA THR A 149 23.22 -15.00 26.56
C THR A 149 23.91 -13.90 27.35
N TYR A 150 23.24 -12.78 27.67
CA TYR A 150 23.84 -11.73 28.52
C TYR A 150 24.10 -12.16 29.96
N ALA A 151 23.47 -13.25 30.43
CA ALA A 151 23.76 -13.84 31.73
C ALA A 151 25.16 -14.48 31.80
N PHE A 152 25.77 -14.77 30.65
CA PHE A 152 27.04 -15.51 30.55
C PHE A 152 28.11 -14.68 29.84
N PRO A 153 29.11 -14.13 30.55
CA PRO A 153 30.18 -13.32 29.94
C PRO A 153 30.87 -14.01 28.76
N GLN A 154 31.07 -15.33 28.84
CA GLN A 154 31.74 -16.12 27.79
C GLN A 154 30.90 -16.15 26.48
N LEU A 155 29.58 -16.07 26.58
CA LEU A 155 28.69 -16.11 25.43
C LEU A 155 28.40 -14.71 24.83
N GLN A 156 28.81 -13.64 25.52
CA GLN A 156 28.56 -12.26 25.05
C GLN A 156 29.30 -11.96 23.74
N ILE A 157 30.50 -12.56 23.53
CA ILE A 157 31.25 -12.40 22.28
C ILE A 157 30.48 -13.05 21.14
N ILE A 158 29.95 -14.25 21.34
CA ILE A 158 29.17 -15.00 20.36
C ILE A 158 27.87 -14.22 20.07
N ALA A 159 27.20 -13.72 21.11
CA ALA A 159 25.97 -12.91 20.97
C ALA A 159 26.21 -11.62 20.17
N LYS A 160 27.33 -10.91 20.45
CA LYS A 160 27.71 -9.70 19.69
C LYS A 160 27.99 -10.01 18.22
N SER A 161 28.72 -11.10 17.96
CA SER A 161 29.00 -11.54 16.58
C SER A 161 27.73 -11.97 15.83
N ALA A 162 26.81 -12.67 16.51
CA ALA A 162 25.53 -13.06 15.95
C ALA A 162 24.64 -11.81 15.65
N LEU A 163 24.63 -10.83 16.55
CA LEU A 163 23.93 -9.56 16.35
C LEU A 163 24.51 -8.77 15.16
N ALA A 164 25.83 -8.73 15.02
CA ALA A 164 26.50 -8.09 13.89
C ALA A 164 26.10 -8.77 12.57
N GLY A 165 26.14 -10.13 12.53
CA GLY A 165 25.67 -10.90 11.37
C GLY A 165 24.17 -10.69 11.07
N ALA A 166 23.34 -10.66 12.12
CA ALA A 166 21.92 -10.36 11.97
C ALA A 166 21.67 -8.93 11.43
N GLY A 167 22.52 -7.96 11.80
CA GLY A 167 22.50 -6.59 11.25
C GLY A 167 22.74 -6.57 9.75
N ILE A 168 23.73 -7.31 9.26
CA ILE A 168 23.99 -7.45 7.82
C ILE A 168 22.79 -8.10 7.11
N LEU A 169 22.27 -9.20 7.67
CA LEU A 169 21.09 -9.87 7.12
C LEU A 169 19.85 -8.93 7.09
N ALA A 170 19.67 -8.10 8.12
CA ALA A 170 18.59 -7.13 8.17
C ALA A 170 18.70 -6.10 7.04
N VAL A 171 19.90 -5.63 6.71
CA VAL A 171 20.14 -4.74 5.56
C VAL A 171 19.80 -5.43 4.25
N VAL A 172 20.25 -6.66 4.04
CA VAL A 172 19.96 -7.45 2.83
C VAL A 172 18.44 -7.67 2.68
N ILE A 173 17.76 -8.08 3.76
CA ILE A 173 16.30 -8.26 3.75
C ILE A 173 15.59 -6.91 3.54
N GLY A 174 16.08 -5.82 4.13
CA GLY A 174 15.56 -4.48 3.96
C GLY A 174 15.59 -4.03 2.51
N VAL A 175 16.74 -4.19 1.84
CA VAL A 175 16.88 -3.89 0.41
C VAL A 175 15.98 -4.79 -0.45
N ALA A 176 15.95 -6.10 -0.17
CA ALA A 176 15.07 -7.02 -0.89
C ALA A 176 13.58 -6.72 -0.70
N SER A 177 13.19 -6.12 0.44
CA SER A 177 11.81 -5.76 0.76
C SER A 177 11.42 -4.34 0.36
N GLN A 178 12.36 -3.55 -0.18
CA GLN A 178 12.19 -2.12 -0.45
C GLN A 178 10.95 -1.84 -1.32
N GLU A 179 10.76 -2.61 -2.38
CA GLU A 179 9.61 -2.42 -3.28
C GLU A 179 8.28 -2.76 -2.58
N ALA A 180 8.24 -3.81 -1.79
CA ALA A 180 7.03 -4.18 -1.05
C ALA A 180 6.63 -3.09 -0.04
N ILE A 181 7.61 -2.54 0.69
CA ILE A 181 7.40 -1.45 1.64
C ILE A 181 6.98 -0.17 0.91
N ALA A 182 7.63 0.16 -0.22
CA ALA A 182 7.27 1.33 -1.03
C ALA A 182 5.82 1.25 -1.54
N ASN A 183 5.34 0.07 -1.91
CA ASN A 183 3.94 -0.13 -2.32
C ASN A 183 2.97 0.10 -1.17
N VAL A 184 3.25 -0.40 0.03
CA VAL A 184 2.41 -0.19 1.22
C VAL A 184 2.37 1.29 1.61
N VAL A 185 3.54 1.95 1.69
CA VAL A 185 3.64 3.38 1.97
C VAL A 185 2.91 4.19 0.90
N GLY A 186 3.07 3.80 -0.38
CA GLY A 186 2.34 4.40 -1.50
C GLY A 186 0.83 4.29 -1.35
N GLY A 187 0.32 3.13 -0.96
CA GLY A 187 -1.11 2.93 -0.69
C GLY A 187 -1.63 3.80 0.46
N ILE A 188 -0.85 3.92 1.54
CA ILE A 188 -1.19 4.82 2.66
C ILE A 188 -1.28 6.27 2.17
N PHE A 189 -0.33 6.74 1.36
CA PHE A 189 -0.36 8.10 0.81
C PHE A 189 -1.57 8.34 -0.09
N ILE A 190 -1.93 7.39 -0.96
CA ILE A 190 -3.11 7.51 -1.82
C ILE A 190 -4.37 7.67 -0.96
N VAL A 191 -4.55 6.83 0.07
CA VAL A 191 -5.72 6.87 0.95
C VAL A 191 -5.77 8.14 1.79
N PHE A 192 -4.62 8.65 2.24
CA PHE A 192 -4.53 9.83 3.10
C PHE A 192 -4.70 11.13 2.32
N TYR A 193 -3.93 11.33 1.24
CA TYR A 193 -3.92 12.58 0.45
C TYR A 193 -4.98 12.59 -0.65
N LYS A 194 -5.51 11.43 -1.04
CA LYS A 194 -6.61 11.27 -2.02
C LYS A 194 -6.34 12.01 -3.35
N PRO A 195 -5.20 11.81 -4.01
CA PRO A 195 -4.97 12.36 -5.34
C PRO A 195 -5.99 11.83 -6.35
N PHE A 196 -6.59 10.70 -6.07
CA PHE A 196 -7.75 10.11 -6.74
C PHE A 196 -8.51 9.20 -5.75
N ARG A 197 -9.73 8.84 -6.11
CA ARG A 197 -10.64 8.00 -5.31
C ARG A 197 -11.16 6.84 -6.16
N VAL A 198 -11.73 5.83 -5.50
CA VAL A 198 -12.51 4.79 -6.20
C VAL A 198 -13.67 5.47 -6.93
N GLY A 199 -13.86 5.11 -8.21
CA GLY A 199 -14.81 5.72 -9.12
C GLY A 199 -14.26 6.86 -9.96
N ASP A 200 -13.06 7.40 -9.70
CA ASP A 200 -12.42 8.42 -10.52
C ASP A 200 -11.89 7.82 -11.84
N ILE A 201 -12.00 8.58 -12.93
CA ILE A 201 -11.39 8.23 -14.21
C ILE A 201 -9.99 8.81 -14.27
N LEU A 202 -9.01 7.92 -14.44
CA LEU A 202 -7.60 8.28 -14.53
C LEU A 202 -7.05 7.98 -15.93
N LYS A 203 -6.16 8.85 -16.40
CA LYS A 203 -5.23 8.55 -17.47
C LYS A 203 -3.83 8.47 -16.87
N ILE A 204 -3.23 7.27 -16.95
CA ILE A 204 -1.85 7.01 -16.55
C ILE A 204 -1.09 6.67 -17.81
N ARG A 205 0.00 7.41 -18.08
CA ARG A 205 0.69 7.36 -19.37
C ARG A 205 -0.27 7.66 -20.55
N ASP A 206 0.20 7.47 -21.76
CA ASP A 206 -0.58 7.92 -22.93
C ASP A 206 -1.68 6.96 -23.37
N ASP A 207 -1.60 5.69 -22.99
CA ASP A 207 -2.45 4.60 -23.47
C ASP A 207 -3.40 4.00 -22.44
N MET A 208 -3.24 4.40 -21.17
CA MET A 208 -3.98 3.77 -20.07
C MET A 208 -5.03 4.72 -19.50
N VAL A 209 -6.28 4.58 -19.95
CA VAL A 209 -7.44 5.30 -19.39
C VAL A 209 -8.43 4.33 -18.82
N GLY A 210 -8.93 4.60 -17.60
CA GLY A 210 -9.94 3.76 -16.95
C GLY A 210 -10.39 4.32 -15.61
N GLU A 211 -11.42 3.68 -15.07
CA GLU A 211 -12.02 3.98 -13.77
C GLU A 211 -11.31 3.22 -12.66
N VAL A 212 -11.03 3.86 -11.55
CA VAL A 212 -10.47 3.22 -10.35
C VAL A 212 -11.53 2.33 -9.73
N GLU A 213 -11.34 1.00 -9.81
CA GLU A 213 -12.28 0.01 -9.26
C GLU A 213 -11.98 -0.27 -7.78
N ASP A 214 -10.70 -0.35 -7.39
CA ASP A 214 -10.28 -0.64 -6.00
C ASP A 214 -8.89 -0.09 -5.68
N ILE A 215 -8.67 0.24 -4.41
CA ILE A 215 -7.39 0.69 -3.87
C ILE A 215 -7.02 -0.18 -2.67
N THR A 216 -6.06 -1.08 -2.87
CA THR A 216 -5.52 -1.94 -1.81
C THR A 216 -4.25 -1.32 -1.22
N LEU A 217 -3.72 -1.91 -0.14
CA LEU A 217 -2.45 -1.47 0.45
C LEU A 217 -1.26 -1.57 -0.52
N ARG A 218 -1.29 -2.52 -1.47
CA ARG A 218 -0.16 -2.78 -2.37
C ARG A 218 -0.36 -2.27 -3.78
N HIS A 219 -1.58 -2.28 -4.28
CA HIS A 219 -1.88 -1.96 -5.67
C HIS A 219 -3.25 -1.27 -5.80
N THR A 220 -3.39 -0.52 -6.87
CA THR A 220 -4.65 0.06 -7.33
C THR A 220 -5.13 -0.71 -8.55
N VAL A 221 -6.42 -1.02 -8.60
CA VAL A 221 -7.07 -1.72 -9.72
C VAL A 221 -7.82 -0.68 -10.56
N ILE A 222 -7.51 -0.61 -11.85
CA ILE A 222 -8.15 0.29 -12.81
C ILE A 222 -8.85 -0.56 -13.85
N LYS A 223 -10.13 -0.31 -14.05
CA LYS A 223 -10.96 -0.95 -15.07
C LYS A 223 -11.01 -0.07 -16.31
N ASN A 224 -10.47 -0.56 -17.43
CA ASN A 224 -10.52 0.16 -18.69
C ASN A 224 -11.87 -0.01 -19.40
N TYR A 225 -12.09 0.74 -20.49
CA TYR A 225 -13.32 0.66 -21.28
C TYR A 225 -13.50 -0.66 -22.04
N GLN A 226 -12.46 -1.53 -22.12
CA GLN A 226 -12.57 -2.89 -22.63
C GLN A 226 -12.96 -3.90 -21.54
N ASN A 227 -13.35 -3.45 -20.35
CA ASN A 227 -13.65 -4.29 -19.18
C ASN A 227 -12.44 -5.09 -18.64
N LYS A 228 -11.21 -4.67 -18.97
CA LYS A 228 -9.98 -5.27 -18.44
C LYS A 228 -9.55 -4.55 -17.18
N ARG A 229 -9.09 -5.34 -16.20
CA ARG A 229 -8.54 -4.82 -14.93
C ARG A 229 -7.04 -4.72 -15.04
N ILE A 230 -6.56 -3.51 -14.89
CA ILE A 230 -5.15 -3.17 -14.90
C ILE A 230 -4.73 -3.00 -13.44
N VAL A 231 -3.80 -3.84 -12.99
CA VAL A 231 -3.32 -3.83 -11.60
C VAL A 231 -2.00 -3.07 -11.58
N VAL A 232 -2.00 -1.89 -10.97
CA VAL A 232 -0.83 -1.01 -10.90
C VAL A 232 -0.30 -0.97 -9.46
N PRO A 233 0.97 -1.32 -9.20
CA PRO A 233 1.58 -1.16 -7.89
C PRO A 233 1.53 0.30 -7.41
N ASN A 234 1.16 0.53 -6.15
CA ASN A 234 0.99 1.87 -5.60
C ASN A 234 2.27 2.72 -5.65
N ALA A 235 3.43 2.08 -5.51
CA ALA A 235 4.73 2.75 -5.64
C ALA A 235 4.98 3.32 -7.04
N ILE A 236 4.44 2.67 -8.09
CA ILE A 236 4.53 3.14 -9.47
C ILE A 236 3.55 4.30 -9.67
N ILE A 237 2.29 4.13 -9.28
CA ILE A 237 1.25 5.14 -9.51
C ILE A 237 1.59 6.48 -8.82
N ASN A 238 2.24 6.43 -7.65
CA ASN A 238 2.68 7.63 -6.92
C ASN A 238 3.88 8.35 -7.56
N LYS A 239 4.63 7.70 -8.45
CA LYS A 239 5.78 8.27 -9.15
C LYS A 239 5.43 8.80 -10.53
N GLU A 240 4.37 8.27 -11.12
CA GLU A 240 3.96 8.61 -12.48
C GLU A 240 3.11 9.88 -12.51
N LYS A 241 3.25 10.64 -13.59
CA LYS A 241 2.32 11.71 -13.90
C LYS A 241 0.99 11.10 -14.30
N LEU A 242 -0.06 11.42 -13.57
CA LEU A 242 -1.41 10.99 -13.88
C LEU A 242 -2.32 12.20 -14.16
N ILE A 243 -3.35 11.98 -14.98
CA ILE A 243 -4.43 12.93 -15.18
C ILE A 243 -5.66 12.33 -14.52
N ASN A 244 -6.26 13.07 -13.59
CA ASN A 244 -7.53 12.72 -12.98
C ASN A 244 -8.62 13.61 -13.58
N TYR A 245 -9.59 13.01 -14.27
CA TYR A 245 -10.68 13.71 -14.93
C TYR A 245 -11.81 14.13 -13.98
N ASP A 246 -11.83 13.57 -12.77
CA ASP A 246 -12.91 13.83 -11.79
C ASP A 246 -12.44 14.68 -10.60
N LEU A 247 -11.13 14.98 -10.49
CA LEU A 247 -10.60 15.77 -9.38
C LEU A 247 -11.09 17.22 -9.46
N GLY A 248 -11.89 17.61 -8.49
CA GLY A 248 -12.47 18.95 -8.39
C GLY A 248 -13.73 19.11 -9.22
N GLN A 249 -13.66 19.05 -10.53
CA GLN A 249 -14.82 19.18 -11.43
C GLN A 249 -14.75 18.09 -12.51
N ARG A 250 -15.87 17.41 -12.74
CA ARG A 250 -15.98 16.38 -13.79
C ARG A 250 -16.04 16.92 -15.20
N ARG A 251 -16.37 18.23 -15.34
CA ARG A 251 -16.50 18.86 -16.65
C ARG A 251 -15.21 18.75 -17.44
N THR A 252 -15.30 18.20 -18.65
CA THR A 252 -14.16 17.96 -19.53
C THR A 252 -14.31 18.77 -20.80
N CYS A 253 -13.25 19.50 -21.18
CA CYS A 253 -13.13 20.14 -22.46
C CYS A 253 -12.53 19.17 -23.47
N GLN A 254 -13.30 18.78 -24.47
CA GLN A 254 -12.83 17.94 -25.57
C GLN A 254 -12.44 18.81 -26.76
N TRP A 255 -11.27 18.56 -27.30
CA TRP A 255 -10.81 19.18 -28.53
C TRP A 255 -11.28 18.37 -29.74
N ILE A 256 -12.01 19.05 -30.62
CA ILE A 256 -12.42 18.52 -31.92
C ILE A 256 -11.55 19.15 -32.97
N GLU A 257 -10.65 18.39 -33.54
CA GLU A 257 -9.67 18.87 -34.51
C GLU A 257 -9.98 18.30 -35.89
N VAL A 258 -10.04 19.19 -36.87
CA VAL A 258 -10.26 18.83 -38.28
C VAL A 258 -9.34 19.68 -39.15
N GLY A 259 -8.70 19.05 -40.13
CA GLY A 259 -7.91 19.74 -41.16
C GLY A 259 -8.77 20.00 -42.40
N ILE A 260 -8.71 21.20 -42.96
CA ILE A 260 -9.37 21.57 -44.20
C ILE A 260 -8.32 21.93 -45.29
N SER A 261 -8.70 21.83 -46.57
CA SER A 261 -7.82 22.25 -47.68
C SER A 261 -7.47 23.73 -47.56
N TYR A 262 -6.28 24.12 -48.06
CA TYR A 262 -5.86 25.51 -48.15
C TYR A 262 -6.78 26.33 -49.08
N ASP A 263 -7.48 25.69 -50.01
CA ASP A 263 -8.42 26.31 -50.94
C ASP A 263 -9.86 26.41 -50.37
N SER A 264 -10.12 25.79 -49.21
CA SER A 264 -11.43 25.83 -48.55
C SER A 264 -11.70 27.13 -47.80
N ASP A 265 -12.95 27.55 -47.74
CA ASP A 265 -13.41 28.73 -46.95
C ASP A 265 -13.30 28.43 -45.45
N ILE A 266 -12.32 29.09 -44.80
CA ILE A 266 -12.04 28.93 -43.36
C ILE A 266 -13.21 29.42 -42.51
N ASP A 267 -13.87 30.51 -42.90
CA ASP A 267 -14.93 31.10 -42.09
C ASP A 267 -16.20 30.28 -42.15
N LEU A 268 -16.52 29.71 -43.34
CA LEU A 268 -17.61 28.73 -43.48
C LEU A 268 -17.34 27.47 -42.68
N ALA A 269 -16.13 26.94 -42.76
CA ALA A 269 -15.71 25.75 -41.96
C ALA A 269 -15.84 25.99 -40.46
N LYS A 270 -15.38 27.13 -39.93
CA LYS A 270 -15.57 27.52 -38.53
C LYS A 270 -17.03 27.62 -38.15
N LYS A 271 -17.86 28.23 -39.00
CA LYS A 271 -19.31 28.37 -38.76
C LYS A 271 -19.97 27.00 -38.65
N ILE A 272 -19.69 26.09 -39.56
CA ILE A 272 -20.19 24.70 -39.51
C ILE A 272 -19.76 24.02 -38.21
N MET A 273 -18.49 24.09 -37.85
CA MET A 273 -18.00 23.47 -36.62
C MET A 273 -18.66 24.06 -35.37
N VAL A 274 -18.95 25.36 -35.33
CA VAL A 274 -19.70 25.98 -34.22
C VAL A 274 -21.11 25.46 -34.19
N GLU A 275 -21.85 25.45 -35.29
CA GLU A 275 -23.24 25.01 -35.39
C GLU A 275 -23.39 23.56 -34.96
N GLU A 276 -22.59 22.64 -35.52
CA GLU A 276 -22.64 21.24 -35.17
C GLU A 276 -22.33 21.01 -33.68
N THR A 277 -21.31 21.69 -33.16
CA THR A 277 -20.95 21.56 -31.75
C THR A 277 -22.04 22.14 -30.82
N MET A 278 -22.64 23.28 -31.17
CA MET A 278 -23.70 23.91 -30.39
C MET A 278 -24.98 23.07 -30.33
N ASN A 279 -25.28 22.33 -31.40
CA ASN A 279 -26.49 21.51 -31.51
C ASN A 279 -26.29 20.10 -30.88
N HIS A 280 -25.10 19.75 -30.45
CA HIS A 280 -24.86 18.44 -29.90
C HIS A 280 -25.47 18.29 -28.49
N PRO A 281 -26.20 17.16 -28.17
CA PRO A 281 -26.91 17.01 -26.91
C PRO A 281 -26.03 17.02 -25.67
N ASN A 282 -24.76 16.56 -25.79
CA ASN A 282 -23.82 16.50 -24.67
C ASN A 282 -23.05 17.81 -24.45
N ILE A 283 -23.25 18.86 -25.23
CA ILE A 283 -22.58 20.14 -25.06
C ILE A 283 -23.12 20.89 -23.86
N ILE A 284 -22.26 21.29 -22.95
CA ILE A 284 -22.62 22.11 -21.81
C ILE A 284 -22.07 23.54 -21.96
N ASP A 285 -22.69 24.48 -21.27
CA ASP A 285 -22.18 25.84 -21.13
C ASP A 285 -21.23 25.89 -19.93
N ASN A 286 -19.92 26.10 -20.19
CA ASN A 286 -18.90 26.23 -19.16
C ASN A 286 -18.39 27.66 -19.02
N ARG A 287 -19.10 28.66 -19.58
CA ARG A 287 -18.71 30.07 -19.44
C ARG A 287 -18.89 30.54 -17.99
N THR A 288 -18.00 31.38 -17.55
CA THR A 288 -18.15 32.10 -16.28
C THR A 288 -19.26 33.16 -16.40
N ALA A 289 -19.79 33.61 -15.27
CA ALA A 289 -20.77 34.72 -15.29
C ALA A 289 -20.23 35.96 -16.00
N VAL A 290 -18.94 36.26 -15.86
CA VAL A 290 -18.27 37.36 -16.54
C VAL A 290 -18.22 37.14 -18.06
N ALA A 291 -17.84 35.94 -18.51
CA ALA A 291 -17.81 35.61 -19.92
C ALA A 291 -19.22 35.67 -20.57
N MET A 292 -20.26 35.24 -19.84
CA MET A 292 -21.63 35.38 -20.29
C MET A 292 -22.05 36.87 -20.42
N ALA A 293 -21.71 37.69 -19.43
CA ALA A 293 -22.00 39.12 -19.45
C ALA A 293 -21.27 39.86 -20.58
N ASN A 294 -20.08 39.43 -20.94
CA ASN A 294 -19.29 39.96 -22.05
C ASN A 294 -19.78 39.47 -23.42
N GLY A 295 -20.75 38.54 -23.49
CA GLY A 295 -21.23 37.97 -24.74
C GLY A 295 -20.23 36.99 -25.40
N ASP A 296 -19.30 36.43 -24.64
CA ASP A 296 -18.32 35.44 -25.17
C ASP A 296 -19.05 34.22 -25.74
N PRO A 297 -18.58 33.62 -26.85
CA PRO A 297 -19.23 32.49 -27.49
C PRO A 297 -19.16 31.24 -26.59
N LYS A 298 -20.24 30.42 -26.56
CA LYS A 298 -20.29 29.15 -25.85
C LYS A 298 -19.30 28.12 -26.42
N VAL A 299 -19.14 28.11 -27.75
CA VAL A 299 -18.21 27.26 -28.49
C VAL A 299 -17.22 28.14 -29.22
N ILE A 300 -15.95 27.92 -29.03
CA ILE A 300 -14.89 28.65 -29.70
C ILE A 300 -14.26 27.72 -30.75
N VAL A 301 -14.13 28.24 -31.99
CA VAL A 301 -13.40 27.53 -33.06
C VAL A 301 -12.29 28.44 -33.57
N ARG A 302 -11.08 27.95 -33.66
CA ARG A 302 -9.90 28.69 -34.15
C ARG A 302 -9.04 27.86 -35.05
N VAL A 303 -8.28 28.50 -35.94
CA VAL A 303 -7.13 27.91 -36.60
C VAL A 303 -6.03 27.74 -35.57
N ILE A 304 -5.50 26.54 -35.43
CA ILE A 304 -4.45 26.20 -34.48
C ILE A 304 -3.08 25.96 -35.13
N GLY A 305 -3.06 25.82 -36.45
CA GLY A 305 -1.83 25.60 -37.20
C GLY A 305 -2.07 25.48 -38.69
N LEU A 306 -0.97 25.65 -39.44
CA LEU A 306 -0.88 25.37 -40.87
C LEU A 306 -0.01 24.12 -41.01
N GLY A 307 -0.62 23.02 -41.43
CA GLY A 307 0.05 21.72 -41.62
C GLY A 307 0.57 21.54 -43.03
N ASP A 308 1.22 20.41 -43.30
CA ASP A 308 1.84 20.13 -44.61
C ASP A 308 0.82 20.11 -45.77
N SER A 309 -0.42 19.72 -45.50
CA SER A 309 -1.47 19.61 -46.52
C SER A 309 -2.82 20.18 -46.08
N ALA A 310 -2.92 20.72 -44.85
CA ALA A 310 -4.19 21.18 -44.30
C ALA A 310 -4.06 22.37 -43.38
N VAL A 311 -5.09 23.21 -43.33
CA VAL A 311 -5.31 24.23 -42.30
C VAL A 311 -6.03 23.57 -41.13
N MET A 312 -5.39 23.52 -39.96
CA MET A 312 -5.91 22.82 -38.77
C MET A 312 -6.86 23.71 -37.98
N LEU A 313 -8.10 23.26 -37.85
CA LEU A 313 -9.13 23.92 -37.04
C LEU A 313 -9.34 23.11 -35.74
N ARG A 314 -9.65 23.82 -34.64
CA ARG A 314 -10.01 23.20 -33.38
C ARG A 314 -11.24 23.88 -32.79
N ALA A 315 -12.23 23.06 -32.42
CA ALA A 315 -13.33 23.48 -31.57
C ALA A 315 -13.09 23.02 -30.12
N TRP A 316 -13.39 23.88 -29.15
CA TRP A 316 -13.37 23.56 -27.72
C TRP A 316 -14.79 23.25 -27.28
N ALA A 317 -15.07 21.95 -27.09
CA ALA A 317 -16.38 21.45 -26.73
C ALA A 317 -16.38 20.95 -25.27
N TRP A 318 -17.22 21.52 -24.43
CA TRP A 318 -17.34 21.13 -23.02
C TRP A 318 -18.45 20.11 -22.82
N ALA A 319 -18.15 19.02 -22.09
CA ALA A 319 -19.12 18.00 -21.68
C ALA A 319 -19.11 17.84 -20.15
N ILE A 320 -20.16 17.18 -19.62
CA ILE A 320 -20.37 17.02 -18.18
C ILE A 320 -19.31 16.12 -17.53
N ASP A 321 -18.77 15.16 -18.28
CA ASP A 321 -17.75 14.21 -17.84
C ASP A 321 -16.93 13.68 -19.02
N TYR A 322 -15.87 12.93 -18.73
CA TYR A 322 -14.99 12.36 -19.75
C TYR A 322 -15.68 11.36 -20.69
N PRO A 323 -16.55 10.41 -20.24
CA PRO A 323 -17.26 9.52 -21.13
C PRO A 323 -18.14 10.23 -22.14
N SER A 324 -18.94 11.20 -21.66
CA SER A 324 -19.80 12.03 -22.53
C SER A 324 -18.98 12.86 -23.51
N ALA A 325 -17.82 13.37 -23.08
CA ALA A 325 -16.89 14.12 -23.94
C ALA A 325 -16.32 13.25 -25.06
N PHE A 326 -15.98 11.97 -24.76
CA PHE A 326 -15.48 11.04 -25.77
C PHE A 326 -16.55 10.69 -26.81
N VAL A 327 -17.78 10.37 -26.38
CA VAL A 327 -18.90 10.10 -27.29
C VAL A 327 -19.17 11.33 -28.18
N MET A 328 -19.27 12.52 -27.55
CA MET A 328 -19.45 13.79 -28.27
C MET A 328 -18.38 14.02 -29.34
N LYS A 329 -17.09 13.70 -29.03
CA LYS A 329 -16.02 13.82 -30.03
C LYS A 329 -16.25 12.94 -31.25
N CYS A 330 -16.61 11.66 -31.04
CA CYS A 330 -16.83 10.72 -32.12
C CYS A 330 -18.00 11.16 -33.02
N GLU A 331 -19.13 11.56 -32.41
CA GLU A 331 -20.33 12.00 -33.11
C GLU A 331 -20.09 13.32 -33.86
N LEU A 332 -19.38 14.28 -33.25
CA LEU A 332 -19.04 15.55 -33.91
C LEU A 332 -18.09 15.38 -35.08
N LEU A 333 -17.10 14.51 -34.99
CA LEU A 333 -16.22 14.24 -36.14
C LEU A 333 -17.00 13.70 -37.32
N GLU A 334 -18.00 12.84 -37.08
CA GLU A 334 -18.87 12.30 -38.12
C GLU A 334 -19.81 13.37 -38.68
N SER A 335 -20.47 14.14 -37.84
CA SER A 335 -21.44 15.17 -38.28
C SER A 335 -20.76 16.33 -39.03
N ILE A 336 -19.60 16.80 -38.52
CA ILE A 336 -18.79 17.82 -39.19
C ILE A 336 -18.31 17.33 -40.55
N LYS A 337 -17.88 16.06 -40.66
CA LYS A 337 -17.44 15.50 -41.92
C LYS A 337 -18.59 15.48 -42.97
N LYS A 338 -19.77 15.03 -42.59
CA LYS A 338 -20.96 15.01 -43.43
C LYS A 338 -21.39 16.43 -43.88
N ARG A 339 -21.32 17.40 -42.93
CA ARG A 339 -21.63 18.80 -43.24
C ARG A 339 -20.60 19.43 -44.18
N PHE A 340 -19.33 19.16 -43.96
CA PHE A 340 -18.26 19.64 -44.83
C PHE A 340 -18.44 19.17 -46.25
N ASP A 341 -18.73 17.87 -46.45
CA ASP A 341 -19.03 17.33 -47.78
C ASP A 341 -20.20 18.01 -48.48
N ALA A 342 -21.28 18.26 -47.71
CA ALA A 342 -22.49 18.89 -48.25
C ALA A 342 -22.30 20.38 -48.61
N GLU A 343 -21.42 21.10 -47.88
CA GLU A 343 -21.13 22.52 -48.08
C GLU A 343 -19.87 22.78 -48.93
N GLY A 344 -19.25 21.73 -49.45
CA GLY A 344 -18.09 21.84 -50.34
C GLY A 344 -16.76 22.17 -49.63
N ILE A 345 -16.65 21.94 -48.32
CA ILE A 345 -15.41 22.06 -47.59
C ILE A 345 -14.62 20.78 -47.74
N GLU A 346 -13.44 20.87 -48.32
CA GLU A 346 -12.58 19.73 -48.57
C GLU A 346 -11.72 19.39 -47.37
N ILE A 347 -11.71 18.11 -46.96
CA ILE A 347 -10.70 17.52 -46.06
C ILE A 347 -9.63 16.91 -46.95
N PRO A 348 -8.41 17.52 -47.03
CA PRO A 348 -7.47 17.16 -48.08
C PRO A 348 -6.77 15.84 -47.82
N PHE A 349 -6.49 15.11 -48.87
CA PHE A 349 -5.53 14.02 -48.85
C PHE A 349 -4.10 14.57 -48.75
N PRO A 350 -3.10 13.76 -48.32
CA PRO A 350 -1.72 14.23 -48.32
C PRO A 350 -1.28 14.68 -49.74
N HIS A 351 -0.92 15.98 -49.85
CA HIS A 351 -0.44 16.55 -51.09
C HIS A 351 1.11 16.49 -51.14
N ARG A 352 1.66 16.20 -52.35
CA ARG A 352 3.10 16.24 -52.60
C ARG A 352 3.35 16.95 -53.89
N THR A 353 4.19 17.98 -53.87
CA THR A 353 4.69 18.62 -55.07
C THR A 353 5.86 17.85 -55.66
N LEU A 354 5.73 17.38 -56.88
CA LEU A 354 6.78 16.65 -57.55
C LEU A 354 7.54 17.64 -58.46
N VAL A 355 8.85 17.80 -58.22
CA VAL A 355 9.71 18.61 -59.02
C VAL A 355 10.65 17.71 -59.85
N PHE A 356 10.46 17.71 -61.17
CA PHE A 356 11.28 16.93 -62.09
C PHE A 356 12.48 17.77 -62.54
N LYS A 357 13.69 17.45 -62.09
CA LYS A 357 14.93 18.24 -62.38
C LYS A 357 15.37 18.22 -63.85
N ASN A 358 14.96 17.22 -64.66
CA ASN A 358 15.38 16.99 -66.04
C ASN A 358 14.18 16.83 -66.97
N GLN A 359 13.22 17.73 -66.94
CA GLN A 359 12.11 17.70 -67.89
C GLN A 359 12.53 18.35 -69.19
N PRO A 360 12.53 17.69 -70.34
CA PRO A 360 12.77 18.33 -71.62
C PRO A 360 11.65 19.35 -71.89
N ASP A 361 12.02 20.51 -72.46
CA ASP A 361 11.13 21.65 -72.72
C ASP A 361 9.90 21.36 -73.61
N THR A 362 9.70 20.12 -74.00
CA THR A 362 8.67 19.67 -74.97
C THR A 362 7.41 19.06 -74.35
N LEU A 363 7.27 18.97 -73.05
CA LEU A 363 6.01 18.54 -72.50
C LEU A 363 5.01 19.68 -72.38
N PRO A 364 3.78 19.56 -72.91
CA PRO A 364 2.77 20.61 -72.82
C PRO A 364 2.43 20.90 -71.33
N LYS A 365 2.38 22.18 -70.96
CA LYS A 365 1.90 22.64 -69.61
C LYS A 365 0.43 22.36 -69.39
N LYS A 366 -0.06 21.12 -69.71
CA LYS A 366 -1.38 20.66 -69.32
C LYS A 366 -1.22 19.88 -68.00
N VAL A 367 -1.50 20.54 -66.92
CA VAL A 367 -1.89 19.87 -65.68
C VAL A 367 -3.01 18.89 -66.01
N PHE A 368 -2.80 17.59 -65.79
CA PHE A 368 -3.87 16.60 -65.85
C PHE A 368 -4.84 16.95 -64.72
N SER A 369 -5.86 17.75 -65.00
CA SER A 369 -7.08 17.73 -64.21
C SER A 369 -7.75 16.39 -64.51
N VAL A 370 -7.70 15.45 -63.60
CA VAL A 370 -8.50 14.23 -63.65
C VAL A 370 -9.94 14.63 -63.28
N ASN A 371 -10.60 15.31 -64.22
CA ASN A 371 -12.06 15.45 -64.21
C ASN A 371 -12.58 14.25 -65.02
N GLY A 372 -13.25 13.33 -64.35
CA GLY A 372 -14.07 12.32 -65.02
C GLY A 372 -13.75 10.88 -64.66
N ILE A 373 -14.20 10.41 -63.53
CA ILE A 373 -14.76 9.06 -63.36
C ILE A 373 -15.98 9.24 -62.42
N HIS A 374 -17.11 9.62 -63.03
CA HIS A 374 -18.41 9.26 -62.57
C HIS A 374 -19.09 8.55 -63.75
N GLU A 375 -19.12 7.24 -63.70
CA GLU A 375 -20.17 6.32 -64.13
C GLU A 375 -20.10 5.04 -63.34
#